data_1dc2154113148bb02897662532a4c9a3
#
_entry.id   1dc2154113148bb02897662532a4c9a3
#
_cell.length_a   1.000
_cell.length_b   1.000
_cell.length_c   1.000
_cell.angle_alpha   90.00
_cell.angle_beta   90.00
_cell.angle_gamma   90.00
#
_symmetry.space_group_name_H-M   'P 1'
#
loop_
_entity.id
_entity.type
_entity.pdbx_description
1 polymer ?
#
loop_
_entity_poly.entity_id
_entity_poly.type
_entity_poly.pdbx_seq_one_letter_code
_entity_poly.pdbx_strand_id
1 'polypeptide(L)'
;MKVSLKWLSDYVDVPSDIKEFCDRLDLTGTGVEGVEKLGSAYDGVVVGHVLTCEPHPDSDHMHVVTVDVGAGEPVQIVCGAPNIAAGIKVPVATIGAVLPGDFKIKKSKLRGVTSCGKRELGMGTDHEGIWILPEDAACGQPIADYLKLTDTVLDLEITPNRPDCLSMVGMAREVGAMYQVPASDPL
;
A
#
# COMPACT_ATOMS: atom_id res chain seq x y z
N MET A 1 -12.06 2.50 19.45
CA MET A 1 -11.33 1.22 19.26
C MET A 1 -11.03 1.05 17.79
N LYS A 2 -9.77 0.75 17.45
CA LYS A 2 -9.40 0.53 16.02
C LYS A 2 -9.66 -0.91 15.59
N VAL A 3 -10.42 -1.08 14.50
CA VAL A 3 -10.82 -2.37 13.93
C VAL A 3 -10.34 -2.46 12.48
N SER A 4 -9.40 -3.35 12.21
CA SER A 4 -8.93 -3.70 10.87
C SER A 4 -9.99 -4.56 10.18
N LEU A 5 -10.49 -4.14 9.02
CA LEU A 5 -11.47 -4.91 8.27
C LEU A 5 -10.87 -6.18 7.67
N LYS A 6 -9.59 -6.12 7.30
CA LYS A 6 -8.84 -7.29 6.85
C LYS A 6 -8.73 -8.36 7.93
N TRP A 7 -8.43 -7.95 9.18
CA TRP A 7 -8.41 -8.89 10.30
C TRP A 7 -9.81 -9.36 10.68
N LEU A 8 -10.82 -8.46 10.65
CA LEU A 8 -12.21 -8.82 10.91
C LEU A 8 -12.73 -9.88 9.91
N SER A 9 -12.26 -9.82 8.65
CA SER A 9 -12.64 -10.77 7.61
C SER A 9 -12.16 -12.21 7.85
N ASP A 10 -11.22 -12.44 8.76
CA ASP A 10 -10.83 -13.78 9.20
C ASP A 10 -11.94 -14.47 10.04
N TYR A 11 -12.87 -13.69 10.58
CA TYR A 11 -13.92 -14.16 11.49
C TYR A 11 -15.32 -14.10 10.88
N VAL A 12 -15.58 -13.14 9.99
CA VAL A 12 -16.91 -12.89 9.43
C VAL A 12 -16.81 -12.25 8.06
N ASP A 13 -17.77 -12.53 7.18
CA ASP A 13 -17.85 -11.84 5.89
C ASP A 13 -18.14 -10.34 6.10
N VAL A 14 -17.18 -9.50 5.71
CA VAL A 14 -17.29 -8.04 5.81
C VAL A 14 -17.83 -7.50 4.49
N PRO A 15 -18.85 -6.62 4.50
CA PRO A 15 -19.39 -6.00 3.29
C PRO A 15 -18.33 -5.18 2.53
N SER A 16 -18.41 -5.19 1.20
CA SER A 16 -17.51 -4.42 0.34
C SER A 16 -17.83 -2.92 0.32
N ASP A 17 -19.09 -2.53 0.56
CA ASP A 17 -19.50 -1.14 0.69
C ASP A 17 -19.23 -0.66 2.12
N ILE A 18 -18.06 -0.02 2.29
CA ILE A 18 -17.61 0.48 3.60
C ILE A 18 -18.54 1.58 4.16
N LYS A 19 -19.14 2.38 3.27
CA LYS A 19 -20.05 3.43 3.71
C LYS A 19 -21.33 2.84 4.29
N GLU A 20 -21.97 1.92 3.58
CA GLU A 20 -23.16 1.22 4.09
C GLU A 20 -22.84 0.46 5.37
N PHE A 21 -21.66 -0.15 5.47
CA PHE A 21 -21.21 -0.85 6.66
C PHE A 21 -21.09 0.09 7.87
N CYS A 22 -20.48 1.26 7.71
CA CYS A 22 -20.37 2.28 8.76
C CYS A 22 -21.76 2.80 9.18
N ASP A 23 -22.60 3.17 8.20
CA ASP A 23 -23.97 3.64 8.48
C ASP A 23 -24.78 2.60 9.29
N ARG A 24 -24.54 1.32 9.02
CA ARG A 24 -25.23 0.23 9.73
C ARG A 24 -24.69 -0.01 11.14
N LEU A 25 -23.37 0.10 11.34
CA LEU A 25 -22.77 0.07 12.68
C LEU A 25 -23.31 1.18 13.56
N ASP A 26 -23.41 2.40 13.04
CA ASP A 26 -24.01 3.55 13.75
C ASP A 26 -25.45 3.27 14.16
N LEU A 27 -26.26 2.70 13.26
CA LEU A 27 -27.66 2.35 13.53
C LEU A 27 -27.82 1.25 14.59
N THR A 28 -26.84 0.37 14.74
CA THR A 28 -26.86 -0.70 15.76
C THR A 28 -26.22 -0.30 17.09
N GLY A 29 -25.76 0.96 17.20
CA GLY A 29 -25.24 1.53 18.44
C GLY A 29 -23.74 1.38 18.63
N THR A 30 -23.01 1.10 17.53
CA THR A 30 -21.54 1.14 17.50
C THR A 30 -21.11 2.33 16.66
N GLY A 31 -20.76 3.45 17.29
CA GLY A 31 -20.42 4.70 16.61
C GLY A 31 -19.13 4.59 15.81
N VAL A 32 -19.13 5.05 14.54
CA VAL A 32 -17.94 5.12 13.71
C VAL A 32 -17.36 6.53 13.73
N GLU A 33 -16.27 6.74 14.46
CA GLU A 33 -15.60 8.04 14.57
C GLU A 33 -14.70 8.36 13.37
N GLY A 34 -14.18 7.31 12.69
CA GLY A 34 -13.30 7.52 11.55
C GLY A 34 -13.06 6.26 10.73
N VAL A 35 -12.64 6.50 9.48
CA VAL A 35 -12.24 5.45 8.52
C VAL A 35 -10.86 5.80 7.99
N GLU A 36 -9.88 4.96 8.26
CA GLU A 36 -8.50 5.12 7.80
C GLU A 36 -8.18 4.06 6.74
N LYS A 37 -7.75 4.49 5.54
CA LYS A 37 -7.27 3.59 4.50
C LYS A 37 -5.76 3.50 4.58
N LEU A 38 -5.25 2.35 5.01
CA LEU A 38 -3.81 2.06 5.02
C LEU A 38 -3.33 1.75 3.60
N GLY A 39 -2.06 2.06 3.34
CA GLY A 39 -1.45 1.83 2.02
C GLY A 39 -1.62 3.00 1.05
N SER A 40 -2.52 3.96 1.28
CA SER A 40 -2.73 5.14 0.42
C SER A 40 -1.49 6.04 0.30
N ALA A 41 -0.60 6.01 1.29
CA ALA A 41 0.69 6.72 1.24
C ALA A 41 1.64 6.21 0.13
N TYR A 42 1.32 5.07 -0.49
CA TYR A 42 2.08 4.45 -1.57
C TYR A 42 1.33 4.45 -2.91
N ASP A 43 0.27 5.24 -3.02
CA ASP A 43 -0.51 5.35 -4.25
C ASP A 43 0.37 5.83 -5.41
N GLY A 44 0.33 5.09 -6.53
CA GLY A 44 1.18 5.34 -7.69
C GLY A 44 2.61 4.81 -7.57
N VAL A 45 2.94 4.04 -6.53
CA VAL A 45 4.19 3.27 -6.46
C VAL A 45 3.92 1.83 -6.85
N VAL A 46 4.64 1.34 -7.87
CA VAL A 46 4.47 0.00 -8.42
C VAL A 46 5.78 -0.79 -8.44
N VAL A 47 5.68 -2.10 -8.58
CA VAL A 47 6.84 -2.96 -8.85
C VAL A 47 7.28 -2.73 -10.29
N GLY A 48 8.52 -2.27 -10.49
CA GLY A 48 9.13 -2.11 -11.81
C GLY A 48 10.21 -3.17 -12.05
N HIS A 49 10.31 -3.65 -13.28
CA HIS A 49 11.37 -4.55 -13.73
C HIS A 49 12.36 -3.77 -14.60
N VAL A 50 13.62 -3.68 -14.18
CA VAL A 50 14.67 -2.98 -14.90
C VAL A 50 15.12 -3.83 -16.09
N LEU A 51 14.79 -3.39 -17.32
CA LEU A 51 15.12 -4.11 -18.56
C LEU A 51 16.55 -3.84 -19.01
N THR A 52 16.96 -2.55 -18.99
CA THR A 52 18.30 -2.12 -19.38
C THR A 52 18.88 -1.15 -18.35
N CYS A 53 20.19 -1.13 -18.22
CA CYS A 53 20.92 -0.21 -17.36
C CYS A 53 22.20 0.22 -18.07
N GLU A 54 22.27 1.49 -18.49
CA GLU A 54 23.40 2.06 -19.24
C GLU A 54 23.96 3.26 -18.49
N PRO A 55 25.28 3.51 -18.55
CA PRO A 55 25.86 4.71 -17.97
C PRO A 55 25.26 5.97 -18.59
N HIS A 56 25.03 7.01 -17.79
CA HIS A 56 24.55 8.29 -18.30
C HIS A 56 25.65 9.03 -19.06
N PRO A 57 25.41 9.53 -20.28
CA PRO A 57 26.44 10.12 -21.11
C PRO A 57 27.14 11.36 -20.48
N ASP A 58 26.43 12.09 -19.63
CA ASP A 58 26.89 13.34 -19.03
C ASP A 58 27.10 13.21 -17.50
N SER A 59 27.29 12.00 -16.97
CA SER A 59 27.47 11.80 -15.53
C SER A 59 28.15 10.48 -15.20
N ASP A 60 29.20 10.55 -14.37
CA ASP A 60 29.97 9.39 -13.92
C ASP A 60 29.26 8.57 -12.83
N HIS A 61 28.15 9.09 -12.26
CA HIS A 61 27.45 8.49 -11.11
C HIS A 61 25.99 8.13 -11.38
N MET A 62 25.50 8.41 -12.61
CA MET A 62 24.13 8.13 -12.96
C MET A 62 24.03 7.05 -14.04
N HIS A 63 22.90 6.36 -14.05
CA HIS A 63 22.54 5.38 -15.08
C HIS A 63 21.21 5.77 -15.72
N VAL A 64 21.10 5.55 -17.00
CA VAL A 64 19.84 5.58 -17.75
C VAL A 64 19.31 4.17 -17.77
N VAL A 65 18.14 3.96 -17.18
CA VAL A 65 17.49 2.65 -17.10
C VAL A 65 16.16 2.66 -17.81
N THR A 66 15.86 1.57 -18.51
CA THR A 66 14.53 1.32 -19.05
C THR A 66 13.81 0.34 -18.12
N VAL A 67 12.64 0.72 -17.64
CA VAL A 67 11.90 -0.04 -16.64
C VAL A 67 10.51 -0.35 -17.15
N ASP A 68 10.13 -1.61 -17.11
CA ASP A 68 8.75 -2.04 -17.28
C ASP A 68 8.00 -1.84 -15.97
N VAL A 69 6.92 -1.08 -16.01
CA VAL A 69 6.03 -0.77 -14.88
C VAL A 69 4.64 -1.41 -15.03
N GLY A 70 4.49 -2.36 -15.95
CA GLY A 70 3.22 -3.03 -16.21
C GLY A 70 2.18 -2.20 -16.98
N ALA A 71 2.57 -1.02 -17.51
CA ALA A 71 1.67 -0.12 -18.23
C ALA A 71 1.68 -0.32 -19.76
N GLY A 72 2.35 -1.38 -20.25
CA GLY A 72 2.45 -1.74 -21.67
C GLY A 72 3.66 -1.13 -22.38
N GLU A 73 4.04 0.11 -22.09
CA GLU A 73 5.28 0.72 -22.61
C GLU A 73 6.29 0.92 -21.48
N PRO A 74 7.55 0.48 -21.66
CA PRO A 74 8.59 0.72 -20.70
C PRO A 74 8.88 2.22 -20.53
N VAL A 75 9.21 2.63 -19.32
CA VAL A 75 9.55 4.02 -19.00
C VAL A 75 11.05 4.18 -18.83
N GLN A 76 11.59 5.31 -19.29
CA GLN A 76 12.99 5.66 -19.09
C GLN A 76 13.17 6.48 -17.81
N ILE A 77 14.13 6.07 -16.99
CA ILE A 77 14.43 6.68 -15.69
C ILE A 77 15.93 6.95 -15.59
N VAL A 78 16.30 8.06 -14.98
CA VAL A 78 17.68 8.32 -14.58
C VAL A 78 17.83 7.98 -13.10
N CYS A 79 18.72 7.06 -12.79
CA CYS A 79 18.96 6.57 -11.43
C CYS A 79 20.40 6.79 -11.00
N GLY A 80 20.60 7.34 -9.80
CA GLY A 80 21.90 7.54 -9.18
C GLY A 80 22.26 6.49 -8.11
N ALA A 81 21.45 5.45 -7.94
CA ALA A 81 21.72 4.41 -6.96
C ALA A 81 22.88 3.51 -7.42
N PRO A 82 23.87 3.22 -6.56
CA PRO A 82 25.07 2.46 -6.94
C PRO A 82 24.78 0.97 -7.21
N ASN A 83 23.66 0.45 -6.73
CA ASN A 83 23.25 -0.94 -6.85
C ASN A 83 22.20 -1.18 -7.95
N ILE A 84 21.94 -0.20 -8.82
CA ILE A 84 21.02 -0.36 -9.95
C ILE A 84 21.67 -1.26 -11.01
N ALA A 85 20.91 -2.23 -11.53
CA ALA A 85 21.35 -3.16 -12.55
C ALA A 85 20.18 -3.64 -13.42
N ALA A 86 20.46 -4.11 -14.62
CA ALA A 86 19.46 -4.78 -15.44
C ALA A 86 19.01 -6.11 -14.81
N GLY A 87 17.75 -6.48 -14.98
CA GLY A 87 17.16 -7.72 -14.49
C GLY A 87 16.58 -7.66 -13.06
N ILE A 88 16.86 -6.61 -12.29
CA ILE A 88 16.34 -6.48 -10.93
C ILE A 88 14.92 -5.90 -10.91
N LYS A 89 14.19 -6.21 -9.84
CA LYS A 89 12.89 -5.58 -9.56
C LYS A 89 13.03 -4.57 -8.45
N VAL A 90 12.39 -3.41 -8.62
CA VAL A 90 12.52 -2.26 -7.74
C VAL A 90 11.17 -1.55 -7.58
N PRO A 91 10.89 -0.89 -6.45
CA PRO A 91 9.73 -0.03 -6.36
C PRO A 91 9.93 1.24 -7.18
N VAL A 92 8.95 1.57 -8.01
CA VAL A 92 8.97 2.72 -8.93
C VAL A 92 7.78 3.62 -8.65
N ALA A 93 8.05 4.88 -8.30
CA ALA A 93 7.01 5.90 -8.19
C ALA A 93 6.67 6.43 -9.59
N THR A 94 5.43 6.25 -10.00
CA THR A 94 4.93 6.75 -11.29
C THR A 94 4.63 8.25 -11.23
N ILE A 95 4.48 8.87 -12.40
CA ILE A 95 4.12 10.31 -12.46
C ILE A 95 2.75 10.52 -11.80
N GLY A 96 2.70 11.44 -10.84
CA GLY A 96 1.50 11.74 -10.07
C GLY A 96 1.47 11.04 -8.70
N ALA A 97 2.34 10.06 -8.45
CA ALA A 97 2.47 9.46 -7.13
C ALA A 97 2.80 10.50 -6.06
N VAL A 98 2.25 10.29 -4.87
CA VAL A 98 2.53 11.11 -3.69
C VAL A 98 3.23 10.21 -2.68
N LEU A 99 4.49 10.51 -2.38
CA LEU A 99 5.29 9.77 -1.39
C LEU A 99 5.07 10.35 0.01
N PRO A 100 5.40 9.60 1.07
CA PRO A 100 5.33 10.08 2.45
C PRO A 100 6.01 11.45 2.61
N GLY A 101 5.33 12.39 3.30
CA GLY A 101 5.78 13.79 3.42
C GLY A 101 5.29 14.71 2.30
N ASP A 102 4.19 14.35 1.63
CA ASP A 102 3.54 15.13 0.54
C ASP A 102 4.46 15.39 -0.68
N PHE A 103 5.45 14.53 -0.87
CA PHE A 103 6.36 14.63 -2.00
C PHE A 103 5.72 14.10 -3.28
N LYS A 104 5.22 15.00 -4.12
CA LYS A 104 4.54 14.66 -5.38
C LYS A 104 5.52 14.48 -6.53
N ILE A 105 5.49 13.29 -7.16
CA ILE A 105 6.30 12.99 -8.35
C ILE A 105 5.73 13.72 -9.57
N LYS A 106 6.56 14.59 -10.16
CA LYS A 106 6.21 15.37 -11.37
C LYS A 106 7.10 14.98 -12.53
N LYS A 107 6.56 15.02 -13.75
CA LYS A 107 7.36 14.87 -14.97
C LYS A 107 8.33 16.04 -15.10
N SER A 108 9.64 15.79 -15.09
CA SER A 108 10.65 16.80 -15.43
C SER A 108 11.17 16.57 -16.84
N LYS A 109 11.61 17.61 -17.52
CA LYS A 109 12.09 17.56 -18.93
C LYS A 109 13.37 16.72 -19.12
N LEU A 110 14.07 16.37 -18.05
CA LEU A 110 15.34 15.63 -18.08
C LEU A 110 15.27 14.25 -17.41
N ARG A 111 14.15 13.93 -16.74
CA ARG A 111 14.06 12.73 -15.90
C ARG A 111 12.64 12.19 -15.99
N GLY A 112 12.56 10.95 -16.38
CA GLY A 112 11.30 10.21 -16.33
C GLY A 112 10.88 9.90 -14.89
N VAL A 113 10.20 8.82 -14.69
CA VAL A 113 9.79 8.28 -13.39
C VAL A 113 11.03 8.02 -12.53
N THR A 114 10.98 8.31 -11.25
CA THR A 114 12.08 8.08 -10.31
C THR A 114 11.87 6.77 -9.59
N SER A 115 12.90 5.94 -9.48
CA SER A 115 12.86 4.75 -8.62
C SER A 115 13.06 5.16 -7.16
N CYS A 116 12.43 4.42 -6.24
CA CYS A 116 12.39 4.75 -4.82
C CYS A 116 13.24 3.78 -3.98
N GLY A 117 14.00 4.30 -3.05
CA GLY A 117 14.62 3.53 -1.98
C GLY A 117 13.69 3.31 -0.78
N LYS A 118 14.11 2.48 0.17
CA LYS A 118 13.34 2.20 1.40
C LYS A 118 13.00 3.44 2.21
N ARG A 119 13.90 4.44 2.21
CA ARG A 119 13.69 5.68 2.96
C ARG A 119 12.59 6.54 2.39
N GLU A 120 12.55 6.73 1.08
CA GLU A 120 11.54 7.53 0.39
C GLU A 120 10.15 6.94 0.59
N LEU A 121 10.07 5.62 0.81
CA LEU A 121 8.85 4.91 1.18
C LEU A 121 8.56 4.90 2.69
N GLY A 122 9.45 5.47 3.53
CA GLY A 122 9.28 5.47 4.98
C GLY A 122 9.48 4.11 5.65
N MET A 123 10.09 3.15 4.96
CA MET A 123 10.22 1.74 5.41
C MET A 123 11.58 1.38 6.00
N GLY A 124 12.45 2.35 6.26
CA GLY A 124 13.76 2.10 6.84
C GLY A 124 14.69 3.30 6.77
N THR A 125 15.85 3.17 7.41
CA THR A 125 16.89 4.20 7.49
C THR A 125 18.06 3.95 6.55
N ASP A 126 18.01 2.89 5.77
CA ASP A 126 19.05 2.48 4.83
C ASP A 126 19.13 3.45 3.64
N HIS A 127 20.33 3.96 3.37
CA HIS A 127 20.63 4.95 2.33
C HIS A 127 21.61 4.43 1.26
N GLU A 128 22.06 3.18 1.38
CA GLU A 128 23.18 2.68 0.58
C GLU A 128 22.76 2.26 -0.85
N GLY A 129 21.49 2.43 -1.22
CA GLY A 129 21.03 2.12 -2.56
C GLY A 129 19.53 2.04 -2.72
N ILE A 130 19.12 1.56 -3.89
CA ILE A 130 17.73 1.28 -4.21
C ILE A 130 17.30 -0.03 -3.55
N TRP A 131 16.02 -0.11 -3.17
CA TRP A 131 15.47 -1.36 -2.64
C TRP A 131 15.24 -2.38 -3.78
N ILE A 132 15.98 -3.49 -3.73
CA ILE A 132 15.80 -4.60 -4.66
C ILE A 132 14.72 -5.53 -4.10
N LEU A 133 13.68 -5.77 -4.88
CA LEU A 133 12.59 -6.67 -4.55
C LEU A 133 12.94 -8.10 -5.00
N PRO A 134 12.36 -9.12 -4.34
CA PRO A 134 12.47 -10.50 -4.79
C PRO A 134 11.96 -10.73 -6.21
N GLU A 135 12.41 -11.78 -6.86
CA GLU A 135 12.06 -12.12 -8.26
C GLU A 135 10.57 -12.48 -8.45
N ASP A 136 9.88 -12.91 -7.38
CA ASP A 136 8.46 -13.26 -7.39
C ASP A 136 7.53 -12.05 -7.41
N ALA A 137 8.04 -10.83 -7.14
CA ALA A 137 7.25 -9.61 -7.21
C ALA A 137 6.70 -9.40 -8.62
N ALA A 138 5.38 -9.34 -8.79
CA ALA A 138 4.75 -9.15 -10.10
C ALA A 138 4.97 -7.73 -10.62
N CYS A 139 5.50 -7.60 -11.84
CA CYS A 139 5.69 -6.30 -12.49
C CYS A 139 4.36 -5.56 -12.64
N GLY A 140 4.34 -4.26 -12.34
CA GLY A 140 3.14 -3.42 -12.38
C GLY A 140 2.22 -3.55 -11.15
N GLN A 141 2.47 -4.49 -10.25
CA GLN A 141 1.70 -4.62 -9.01
C GLN A 141 1.92 -3.38 -8.12
N PRO A 142 0.85 -2.78 -7.54
CA PRO A 142 1.01 -1.75 -6.54
C PRO A 142 1.88 -2.22 -5.36
N ILE A 143 2.83 -1.40 -4.95
CA ILE A 143 3.78 -1.79 -3.89
C ILE A 143 3.08 -2.03 -2.55
N ALA A 144 2.00 -1.29 -2.26
CA ALA A 144 1.20 -1.48 -1.05
C ALA A 144 0.55 -2.87 -1.01
N ASP A 145 0.08 -3.37 -2.16
CA ASP A 145 -0.52 -4.71 -2.27
C ASP A 145 0.54 -5.80 -2.15
N TYR A 146 1.70 -5.62 -2.83
CA TYR A 146 2.82 -6.55 -2.71
C TYR A 146 3.27 -6.71 -1.24
N LEU A 147 3.35 -5.61 -0.52
CA LEU A 147 3.73 -5.58 0.90
C LEU A 147 2.58 -5.91 1.85
N LYS A 148 1.38 -6.16 1.33
CA LYS A 148 0.16 -6.43 2.12
C LYS A 148 -0.19 -5.31 3.11
N LEU A 149 0.15 -4.07 2.76
CA LEU A 149 -0.10 -2.89 3.59
C LEU A 149 -1.50 -2.30 3.40
N THR A 150 -2.24 -2.74 2.37
CA THR A 150 -3.62 -2.28 2.12
C THR A 150 -4.57 -2.85 3.15
N ASP A 151 -5.25 -1.97 3.87
CA ASP A 151 -6.30 -2.30 4.83
C ASP A 151 -7.24 -1.09 4.98
N THR A 152 -8.43 -1.33 5.52
CA THR A 152 -9.31 -0.28 6.01
C THR A 152 -9.49 -0.48 7.51
N VAL A 153 -9.18 0.54 8.28
CA VAL A 153 -9.29 0.53 9.74
C VAL A 153 -10.41 1.48 10.13
N LEU A 154 -11.40 0.95 10.84
CA LEU A 154 -12.45 1.75 11.47
C LEU A 154 -12.00 2.17 12.86
N ASP A 155 -12.22 3.42 13.21
CA ASP A 155 -12.14 3.88 14.60
C ASP A 155 -13.55 3.91 15.19
N LEU A 156 -13.79 3.04 16.18
CA LEU A 156 -15.12 2.80 16.74
C LEU A 156 -15.20 3.33 18.16
N GLU A 157 -16.28 4.05 18.45
CA GLU A 157 -16.69 4.39 19.81
C GLU A 157 -17.48 3.23 20.41
N ILE A 158 -16.86 2.50 21.35
CA ILE A 158 -17.53 1.42 22.07
C ILE A 158 -18.03 1.95 23.41
N THR A 159 -19.35 2.00 23.55
CA THR A 159 -19.98 2.46 24.78
C THR A 159 -19.78 1.50 25.96
N PRO A 160 -19.78 1.96 27.21
CA PRO A 160 -19.49 1.12 28.39
C PRO A 160 -20.43 -0.08 28.58
N ASN A 161 -21.62 -0.03 27.99
CA ASN A 161 -22.62 -1.12 28.04
C ASN A 161 -22.38 -2.20 26.97
N ARG A 162 -21.35 -2.02 26.07
CA ARG A 162 -21.01 -2.97 25.02
C ARG A 162 -19.55 -3.49 25.16
N PRO A 163 -19.15 -4.02 26.33
CA PRO A 163 -17.82 -4.56 26.53
C PRO A 163 -17.53 -5.77 25.63
N ASP A 164 -18.56 -6.45 25.15
CA ASP A 164 -18.50 -7.54 24.20
C ASP A 164 -17.84 -7.11 22.87
N CYS A 165 -18.03 -5.87 22.42
CA CYS A 165 -17.46 -5.31 21.21
C CYS A 165 -16.02 -4.81 21.35
N LEU A 166 -15.37 -4.95 22.51
CA LEU A 166 -13.97 -4.55 22.74
C LEU A 166 -12.93 -5.57 22.22
N SER A 167 -13.34 -6.50 21.34
CA SER A 167 -12.45 -7.49 20.74
C SER A 167 -12.87 -7.77 19.29
N MET A 168 -11.94 -8.31 18.46
CA MET A 168 -12.26 -8.70 17.08
C MET A 168 -13.33 -9.79 17.02
N VAL A 169 -13.28 -10.77 17.93
CA VAL A 169 -14.31 -11.82 18.02
C VAL A 169 -15.66 -11.23 18.39
N GLY A 170 -15.69 -10.28 19.31
CA GLY A 170 -16.93 -9.58 19.68
C GLY A 170 -17.52 -8.78 18.53
N MET A 171 -16.68 -8.02 17.83
CA MET A 171 -17.07 -7.30 16.62
C MET A 171 -17.54 -8.24 15.51
N ALA A 172 -16.89 -9.38 15.33
CA ALA A 172 -17.33 -10.36 14.34
C ALA A 172 -18.72 -10.92 14.66
N ARG A 173 -19.02 -11.19 15.93
CA ARG A 173 -20.36 -11.62 16.38
C ARG A 173 -21.41 -10.55 16.15
N GLU A 174 -21.08 -9.29 16.41
CA GLU A 174 -21.95 -8.14 16.14
C GLU A 174 -22.27 -8.03 14.64
N VAL A 175 -21.24 -8.07 13.80
CA VAL A 175 -21.40 -8.05 12.34
C VAL A 175 -22.20 -9.27 11.86
N GLY A 176 -21.90 -10.46 12.39
CA GLY A 176 -22.64 -11.68 12.09
C GLY A 176 -24.15 -11.54 12.42
N ALA A 177 -24.48 -10.97 13.57
CA ALA A 177 -25.86 -10.71 13.97
C ALA A 177 -26.53 -9.65 13.06
N MET A 178 -25.81 -8.58 12.75
CA MET A 178 -26.28 -7.46 11.92
C MET A 178 -26.61 -7.86 10.48
N TYR A 179 -25.79 -8.74 9.89
CA TYR A 179 -25.98 -9.21 8.51
C TYR A 179 -26.56 -10.62 8.40
N GLN A 180 -26.87 -11.27 9.54
CA GLN A 180 -27.37 -12.64 9.60
C GLN A 180 -26.46 -13.65 8.90
N VAL A 181 -25.16 -13.45 9.03
CA VAL A 181 -24.11 -14.35 8.54
C VAL A 181 -23.37 -15.03 9.70
N PRO A 182 -22.85 -16.26 9.53
CA PRO A 182 -22.11 -16.91 10.58
C PRO A 182 -20.80 -16.19 10.87
N ALA A 183 -20.51 -15.93 12.15
CA ALA A 183 -19.18 -15.58 12.60
C ALA A 183 -18.44 -16.86 13.04
N SER A 184 -17.23 -17.04 12.54
CA SER A 184 -16.35 -18.15 12.93
C SER A 184 -15.38 -17.71 14.02
N ASP A 185 -15.00 -18.65 14.89
CA ASP A 185 -13.85 -18.48 15.77
C ASP A 185 -12.73 -19.35 15.19
N PRO A 186 -11.63 -18.76 14.68
CA PRO A 186 -10.58 -19.51 14.03
C PRO A 186 -9.64 -20.25 15.01
N LEU A 187 -9.93 -20.23 16.33
CA LEU A 187 -9.18 -20.94 17.36
C LEU A 187 -9.71 -22.34 17.62
#